data_758994e588d82ad2d31b285f107358eb
#
_entry.id   758994e588d82ad2d31b285f107358eb
#
_cell.length_a   1.000
_cell.length_b   1.000
_cell.length_c   1.000
_cell.angle_alpha   90.00
_cell.angle_beta   90.00
_cell.angle_gamma   90.00
#
_symmetry.space_group_name_H-M   'P 1'
#
loop_
_entity.id
_entity.type
_entity.pdbx_description
1 polymer ?
#
loop_
_entity_poly.entity_id
_entity_poly.type
_entity_poly.pdbx_seq_one_letter_code
_entity_poly.pdbx_strand_id
1 'polypeptide(L)'
;MSTARSTTHLVLAAEAQDLLFREARTANTFTDEPVSDEQIREIYDLVKYAPTSMNQQPLRIVLVRGAEARAALVEHMLDNNKPKTEKAPLTAILAADLNFHDHLPKVFPHAPDAKDYFADDDYRAESARFNALIQVGYFILGIRAAGLAAGPMNGFDAAGVDKEFFPEGTHSALVVVNIGKPGPDAWYPRSPRLEYDEVVTTV
;
A
#
# COMPACT_ATOMS: atom_id res chain seq x y z
N MET A 1 19.62 -16.73 -38.53
CA MET A 1 19.07 -15.43 -38.06
C MET A 1 19.47 -15.26 -36.62
N SER A 2 20.43 -14.37 -36.35
CA SER A 2 20.93 -14.09 -34.99
C SER A 2 19.89 -13.27 -34.27
N THR A 3 19.25 -13.84 -33.25
CA THR A 3 18.41 -13.10 -32.31
C THR A 3 19.33 -12.22 -31.47
N ALA A 4 19.36 -10.92 -31.77
CA ALA A 4 20.02 -9.95 -30.93
C ALA A 4 19.39 -10.08 -29.50
N ARG A 5 20.17 -10.58 -28.53
CA ARG A 5 19.82 -10.52 -27.12
C ARG A 5 19.71 -9.03 -26.78
N SER A 6 18.49 -8.55 -26.51
CA SER A 6 18.31 -7.26 -25.87
C SER A 6 19.11 -7.29 -24.57
N THR A 7 20.18 -6.50 -24.50
CA THR A 7 20.98 -6.34 -23.28
C THR A 7 20.18 -5.48 -22.31
N THR A 8 19.35 -6.12 -21.49
CA THR A 8 18.74 -5.42 -20.36
C THR A 8 19.79 -5.21 -19.27
N HIS A 9 19.84 -4.01 -18.71
CA HIS A 9 20.67 -3.69 -17.54
C HIS A 9 19.97 -4.03 -16.20
N LEU A 10 18.74 -4.58 -16.27
CA LEU A 10 17.99 -4.96 -15.07
C LEU A 10 18.50 -6.31 -14.54
N VAL A 11 18.81 -6.35 -13.24
CA VAL A 11 19.30 -7.55 -12.53
C VAL A 11 18.16 -8.51 -12.17
N LEU A 12 16.97 -7.97 -11.92
CA LEU A 12 15.80 -8.78 -11.56
C LEU A 12 15.42 -9.71 -12.72
N ALA A 13 15.17 -10.98 -12.44
CA ALA A 13 14.74 -11.97 -13.46
C ALA A 13 13.48 -11.49 -14.20
N ALA A 14 13.33 -11.84 -15.47
CA ALA A 14 12.24 -11.37 -16.33
C ALA A 14 10.86 -11.71 -15.74
N GLU A 15 10.69 -12.91 -15.21
CA GLU A 15 9.47 -13.39 -14.59
C GLU A 15 9.10 -12.55 -13.35
N ALA A 16 10.08 -12.14 -12.56
CA ALA A 16 9.87 -11.27 -11.41
C ALA A 16 9.55 -9.83 -11.85
N GLN A 17 10.17 -9.34 -12.94
CA GLN A 17 9.81 -8.03 -13.52
C GLN A 17 8.36 -8.02 -14.02
N ASP A 18 7.90 -9.11 -14.64
CA ASP A 18 6.53 -9.25 -15.12
C ASP A 18 5.54 -9.30 -13.93
N LEU A 19 5.82 -10.17 -12.95
CA LEU A 19 4.99 -10.32 -11.75
C LEU A 19 4.79 -9.00 -10.99
N LEU A 20 5.88 -8.26 -10.77
CA LEU A 20 5.85 -7.07 -9.93
C LEU A 20 5.40 -5.83 -10.69
N PHE A 21 5.72 -5.71 -11.99
CA PHE A 21 5.60 -4.45 -12.73
C PHE A 21 4.83 -4.57 -14.05
N ARG A 22 5.35 -5.35 -15.03
CA ARG A 22 4.82 -5.28 -16.38
C ARG A 22 3.42 -5.86 -16.52
N GLU A 23 3.14 -7.02 -15.87
CA GLU A 23 1.82 -7.65 -15.89
C GLU A 23 0.94 -7.27 -14.69
N ALA A 24 1.50 -6.52 -13.75
CA ALA A 24 0.76 -6.07 -12.57
C ALA A 24 -0.34 -5.06 -12.95
N ARG A 25 -1.55 -5.30 -12.43
CA ARG A 25 -2.76 -4.46 -12.62
C ARG A 25 -3.53 -4.36 -11.30
N THR A 26 -4.41 -3.38 -11.22
CA THR A 26 -5.39 -3.29 -10.13
C THR A 26 -6.47 -4.36 -10.33
N ALA A 27 -6.64 -5.24 -9.34
CA ALA A 27 -7.70 -6.24 -9.39
C ALA A 27 -9.05 -5.63 -8.98
N ASN A 28 -10.10 -6.00 -9.70
CA ASN A 28 -11.47 -5.55 -9.45
C ASN A 28 -12.37 -6.69 -8.93
N THR A 29 -11.99 -7.94 -9.14
CA THR A 29 -12.66 -9.12 -8.60
C THR A 29 -11.64 -10.08 -8.01
N PHE A 30 -12.08 -10.87 -7.04
CA PHE A 30 -11.25 -11.83 -6.32
C PHE A 30 -11.99 -13.16 -6.22
N THR A 31 -11.24 -14.24 -5.99
CA THR A 31 -11.82 -15.54 -5.58
C THR A 31 -12.15 -15.51 -4.09
N ASP A 32 -12.89 -16.51 -3.62
CA ASP A 32 -13.21 -16.68 -2.19
C ASP A 32 -12.05 -17.32 -1.40
N GLU A 33 -10.90 -17.59 -2.02
CA GLU A 33 -9.73 -18.16 -1.35
C GLU A 33 -9.25 -17.21 -0.25
N PRO A 34 -9.20 -17.65 1.01
CA PRO A 34 -8.83 -16.77 2.12
C PRO A 34 -7.35 -16.40 2.05
N VAL A 35 -7.03 -15.17 2.48
CA VAL A 35 -5.66 -14.71 2.70
C VAL A 35 -5.31 -14.90 4.17
N SER A 36 -4.30 -15.72 4.48
CA SER A 36 -3.93 -16.04 5.85
C SER A 36 -3.11 -14.95 6.53
N ASP A 37 -3.04 -15.01 7.86
CA ASP A 37 -2.20 -14.11 8.65
C ASP A 37 -0.71 -14.35 8.40
N GLU A 38 -0.33 -15.60 8.13
CA GLU A 38 1.04 -15.99 7.78
C GLU A 38 1.47 -15.32 6.47
N GLN A 39 0.61 -15.34 5.44
CA GLN A 39 0.89 -14.66 4.17
C GLN A 39 1.09 -13.15 4.38
N ILE A 40 0.26 -12.50 5.19
CA ILE A 40 0.41 -11.06 5.48
C ILE A 40 1.69 -10.79 6.28
N ARG A 41 2.05 -11.68 7.20
CA ARG A 41 3.31 -11.57 7.96
C ARG A 41 4.53 -11.68 7.04
N GLU A 42 4.53 -12.65 6.13
CA GLU A 42 5.60 -12.81 5.14
C GLU A 42 5.71 -11.59 4.20
N ILE A 43 4.58 -11.03 3.77
CA ILE A 43 4.54 -9.78 3.00
C ILE A 43 5.16 -8.65 3.81
N TYR A 44 4.75 -8.46 5.07
CA TYR A 44 5.31 -7.41 5.94
C TYR A 44 6.81 -7.59 6.14
N ASP A 45 7.28 -8.80 6.44
CA ASP A 45 8.69 -9.09 6.64
C ASP A 45 9.56 -8.80 5.43
N LEU A 46 9.00 -8.97 4.22
CA LEU A 46 9.66 -8.63 2.96
C LEU A 46 9.73 -7.10 2.75
N VAL A 47 8.65 -6.36 3.03
CA VAL A 47 8.52 -4.93 2.64
C VAL A 47 8.87 -3.94 3.75
N LYS A 48 9.05 -4.38 4.99
CA LYS A 48 9.37 -3.51 6.15
C LYS A 48 10.67 -2.71 5.99
N TYR A 49 11.51 -3.06 5.02
CA TYR A 49 12.76 -2.37 4.68
C TYR A 49 12.57 -1.18 3.73
N ALA A 50 11.33 -0.80 3.42
CA ALA A 50 11.05 0.40 2.63
C ALA A 50 11.73 1.62 3.27
N PRO A 51 12.44 2.47 2.47
CA PRO A 51 13.11 3.64 3.01
C PRO A 51 12.09 4.69 3.44
N THR A 52 12.36 5.32 4.58
CA THR A 52 11.64 6.50 5.05
C THR A 52 12.62 7.51 5.62
N SER A 53 12.31 8.81 5.55
CA SER A 53 13.12 9.85 6.16
C SER A 53 13.35 9.52 7.64
N MET A 54 14.60 9.56 8.11
CA MET A 54 14.98 9.27 9.50
C MET A 54 14.40 7.94 10.04
N ASN A 55 14.17 6.98 9.14
CA ASN A 55 13.57 5.69 9.46
C ASN A 55 12.22 5.80 10.24
N GLN A 56 11.40 6.78 9.90
CA GLN A 56 10.15 7.12 10.60
C GLN A 56 9.12 5.98 10.65
N GLN A 57 9.04 5.19 9.58
CA GLN A 57 8.15 4.02 9.46
C GLN A 57 6.69 4.32 9.90
N PRO A 58 6.03 5.36 9.37
CA PRO A 58 4.73 5.80 9.84
C PRO A 58 3.56 4.94 9.36
N LEU A 59 3.75 3.99 8.45
CA LEU A 59 2.65 3.15 7.95
C LEU A 59 2.08 2.29 9.07
N ARG A 60 0.74 2.30 9.19
CA ARG A 60 -0.06 1.35 9.97
C ARG A 60 -1.04 0.64 9.06
N ILE A 61 -1.24 -0.65 9.31
CA ILE A 61 -2.08 -1.53 8.47
C ILE A 61 -3.15 -2.14 9.37
N VAL A 62 -4.42 -1.84 9.07
CA VAL A 62 -5.57 -2.48 9.70
C VAL A 62 -6.16 -3.51 8.75
N LEU A 63 -6.17 -4.78 9.15
CA LEU A 63 -6.76 -5.87 8.36
C LEU A 63 -8.24 -6.03 8.72
N VAL A 64 -9.11 -5.77 7.75
CA VAL A 64 -10.57 -5.87 7.90
C VAL A 64 -11.02 -7.28 7.50
N ARG A 65 -11.22 -8.15 8.49
CA ARG A 65 -11.60 -9.56 8.31
C ARG A 65 -13.03 -9.87 8.72
N GLY A 66 -13.49 -9.28 9.84
CA GLY A 66 -14.83 -9.53 10.38
C GLY A 66 -15.93 -8.93 9.51
N ALA A 67 -17.10 -9.58 9.48
CA ALA A 67 -18.25 -9.12 8.69
C ALA A 67 -18.73 -7.73 9.13
N GLU A 68 -18.76 -7.46 10.44
CA GLU A 68 -19.16 -6.17 11.01
C GLU A 68 -18.19 -5.06 10.60
N ALA A 69 -16.87 -5.25 10.80
CA ALA A 69 -15.86 -4.28 10.40
C ALA A 69 -15.86 -4.04 8.88
N ARG A 70 -16.12 -5.09 8.08
CA ARG A 70 -16.27 -4.95 6.63
C ARG A 70 -17.48 -4.11 6.26
N ALA A 71 -18.63 -4.36 6.89
CA ALA A 71 -19.84 -3.58 6.65
C ALA A 71 -19.61 -2.10 7.01
N ALA A 72 -18.99 -1.82 8.15
CA ALA A 72 -18.62 -0.47 8.55
C ALA A 72 -17.70 0.21 7.52
N LEU A 73 -16.66 -0.48 7.03
CA LEU A 73 -15.77 0.07 6.00
C LEU A 73 -16.53 0.35 4.68
N VAL A 74 -17.40 -0.57 4.25
CA VAL A 74 -18.17 -0.44 3.00
C VAL A 74 -19.05 0.81 2.99
N GLU A 75 -19.63 1.20 4.13
CA GLU A 75 -20.42 2.43 4.24
C GLU A 75 -19.61 3.68 3.85
N HIS A 76 -18.32 3.70 4.17
CA HIS A 76 -17.42 4.81 3.85
C HIS A 76 -16.82 4.74 2.43
N MET A 77 -16.97 3.63 1.69
CA MET A 77 -16.46 3.54 0.33
C MET A 77 -17.34 4.32 -0.66
N LEU A 78 -16.75 4.89 -1.73
CA LEU A 78 -17.54 5.41 -2.85
C LEU A 78 -18.27 4.26 -3.55
N ASP A 79 -19.42 4.56 -4.16
CA ASP A 79 -20.37 3.56 -4.68
C ASP A 79 -19.75 2.54 -5.63
N ASN A 80 -18.83 2.96 -6.49
CA ASN A 80 -18.12 2.06 -7.42
C ASN A 80 -17.10 1.14 -6.73
N ASN A 81 -16.73 1.41 -5.49
CA ASN A 81 -15.79 0.61 -4.71
C ASN A 81 -16.48 -0.32 -3.70
N LYS A 82 -17.72 -0.02 -3.29
CA LYS A 82 -18.49 -0.84 -2.33
C LYS A 82 -18.55 -2.31 -2.71
N PRO A 83 -19.02 -2.68 -3.92
CA PRO A 83 -19.17 -4.09 -4.29
C PRO A 83 -17.85 -4.87 -4.32
N LYS A 84 -16.75 -4.22 -4.66
CA LYS A 84 -15.41 -4.83 -4.68
C LYS A 84 -14.90 -5.10 -3.28
N THR A 85 -15.11 -4.15 -2.36
CA THR A 85 -14.68 -4.24 -0.97
C THR A 85 -15.52 -5.25 -0.20
N GLU A 86 -16.81 -5.31 -0.47
CA GLU A 86 -17.73 -6.27 0.13
C GLU A 86 -17.33 -7.73 -0.16
N LYS A 87 -16.88 -8.01 -1.39
CA LYS A 87 -16.57 -9.35 -1.89
C LYS A 87 -15.11 -9.77 -1.74
N ALA A 88 -14.20 -8.86 -1.43
CA ALA A 88 -12.78 -9.20 -1.30
C ALA A 88 -12.54 -10.14 -0.11
N PRO A 89 -11.70 -11.18 -0.23
CA PRO A 89 -11.42 -12.11 0.87
C PRO A 89 -10.70 -11.40 2.03
N LEU A 90 -9.91 -10.37 1.73
CA LEU A 90 -9.28 -9.50 2.72
C LEU A 90 -9.26 -8.06 2.21
N THR A 91 -9.49 -7.11 3.12
CA THR A 91 -9.27 -5.68 2.87
C THR A 91 -8.33 -5.11 3.92
N ALA A 92 -7.39 -4.27 3.51
CA ALA A 92 -6.49 -3.55 4.40
C ALA A 92 -6.74 -2.03 4.30
N ILE A 93 -6.86 -1.36 5.45
CA ILE A 93 -6.78 0.09 5.56
C ILE A 93 -5.32 0.45 5.84
N LEU A 94 -4.72 1.24 4.95
CA LEU A 94 -3.35 1.72 5.08
C LEU A 94 -3.40 3.17 5.54
N ALA A 95 -2.88 3.45 6.73
CA ALA A 95 -2.95 4.75 7.38
C ALA A 95 -1.56 5.27 7.77
N ALA A 96 -1.41 6.58 7.86
CA ALA A 96 -0.26 7.23 8.46
C ALA A 96 -0.47 7.39 9.97
N ASP A 97 0.48 6.95 10.77
CA ASP A 97 0.56 7.23 12.19
C ASP A 97 1.08 8.67 12.39
N LEU A 98 0.23 9.54 12.91
CA LEU A 98 0.55 10.95 13.14
C LEU A 98 1.48 11.13 14.35
N ASN A 99 1.63 10.10 15.19
CA ASN A 99 2.51 10.07 16.35
C ASN A 99 3.77 9.21 16.13
N PHE A 100 4.13 8.94 14.87
CA PHE A 100 5.31 8.15 14.52
C PHE A 100 6.60 8.61 15.23
N HIS A 101 6.71 9.90 15.53
CA HIS A 101 7.86 10.51 16.17
C HIS A 101 8.18 9.93 17.56
N ASP A 102 7.18 9.40 18.28
CA ASP A 102 7.36 8.72 19.55
C ASP A 102 8.16 7.41 19.43
N HIS A 103 8.20 6.84 18.22
CA HIS A 103 8.98 5.64 17.93
C HIS A 103 10.42 5.92 17.51
N LEU A 104 10.78 7.17 17.17
CA LEU A 104 12.13 7.52 16.70
C LEU A 104 13.24 7.11 17.66
N PRO A 105 13.12 7.25 18.99
CA PRO A 105 14.18 6.78 19.90
C PRO A 105 14.50 5.29 19.74
N LYS A 106 13.53 4.48 19.31
CA LYS A 106 13.69 3.03 19.06
C LYS A 106 14.21 2.75 17.65
N VAL A 107 13.65 3.41 16.63
CA VAL A 107 13.92 3.07 15.23
C VAL A 107 15.03 3.91 14.58
N PHE A 108 15.43 5.02 15.25
CA PHE A 108 16.51 5.93 14.85
C PHE A 108 17.41 6.27 16.05
N PRO A 109 18.03 5.26 16.72
CA PRO A 109 18.64 5.40 18.04
C PRO A 109 19.92 6.25 18.08
N HIS A 110 20.56 6.52 16.94
CA HIS A 110 21.75 7.36 16.84
C HIS A 110 21.46 8.87 16.92
N ALA A 111 20.19 9.27 16.91
CA ALA A 111 19.75 10.65 17.11
C ALA A 111 18.49 10.66 18.01
N PRO A 112 18.63 10.44 19.33
CA PRO A 112 17.51 10.26 20.26
C PRO A 112 16.59 11.49 20.33
N ASP A 113 17.12 12.69 20.07
CA ASP A 113 16.37 13.95 20.08
C ASP A 113 15.68 14.23 18.74
N ALA A 114 15.77 13.33 17.77
CA ALA A 114 15.17 13.51 16.44
C ALA A 114 13.64 13.70 16.49
N LYS A 115 12.96 13.19 17.51
CA LYS A 115 11.52 13.40 17.71
C LYS A 115 11.15 14.88 17.84
N ASP A 116 12.06 15.73 18.37
CA ASP A 116 11.79 17.14 18.63
C ASP A 116 11.70 17.96 17.33
N TYR A 117 12.25 17.45 16.20
CA TYR A 117 12.04 18.04 14.88
C TYR A 117 10.59 17.98 14.41
N PHE A 118 9.76 17.12 15.01
CA PHE A 118 8.36 16.91 14.67
C PHE A 118 7.41 17.47 15.72
N ALA A 119 7.84 18.53 16.44
CA ALA A 119 7.01 19.21 17.43
C ALA A 119 5.83 19.97 16.80
N ASP A 120 6.01 20.47 15.58
CA ASP A 120 4.92 21.10 14.81
C ASP A 120 3.98 20.04 14.24
N ASP A 121 2.68 20.14 14.55
CA ASP A 121 1.68 19.15 14.21
C ASP A 121 1.45 19.03 12.70
N ASP A 122 1.42 20.16 11.98
CA ASP A 122 1.16 20.16 10.53
C ASP A 122 2.35 19.56 9.78
N TYR A 123 3.57 19.96 10.12
CA TYR A 123 4.78 19.37 9.54
C TYR A 123 4.90 17.87 9.83
N ARG A 124 4.57 17.47 11.07
CA ARG A 124 4.58 16.05 11.47
C ARG A 124 3.58 15.26 10.66
N ALA A 125 2.34 15.76 10.51
CA ALA A 125 1.30 15.09 9.75
C ALA A 125 1.67 14.98 8.26
N GLU A 126 2.23 16.03 7.65
CA GLU A 126 2.71 16.01 6.26
C GLU A 126 3.82 14.96 6.08
N SER A 127 4.82 14.97 6.98
CA SER A 127 5.93 14.00 6.95
C SER A 127 5.44 12.56 7.12
N ALA A 128 4.48 12.31 8.05
CA ALA A 128 3.87 11.01 8.24
C ALA A 128 3.21 10.52 6.95
N ARG A 129 2.36 11.33 6.33
CA ARG A 129 1.63 10.98 5.10
C ARG A 129 2.59 10.71 3.94
N PHE A 130 3.59 11.56 3.74
CA PHE A 130 4.57 11.41 2.67
C PHE A 130 5.34 10.08 2.80
N ASN A 131 5.88 9.80 3.99
CA ASN A 131 6.66 8.59 4.22
C ASN A 131 5.80 7.31 4.24
N ALA A 132 4.56 7.39 4.74
CA ALA A 132 3.64 6.27 4.69
C ALA A 132 3.28 5.89 3.24
N LEU A 133 3.11 6.87 2.33
CA LEU A 133 2.82 6.59 0.91
C LEU A 133 3.97 5.85 0.21
N ILE A 134 5.22 6.10 0.57
CA ILE A 134 6.35 5.30 0.10
C ILE A 134 6.18 3.84 0.54
N GLN A 135 5.86 3.60 1.81
CA GLN A 135 5.64 2.26 2.35
C GLN A 135 4.39 1.59 1.76
N VAL A 136 3.32 2.35 1.43
CA VAL A 136 2.15 1.84 0.71
C VAL A 136 2.55 1.24 -0.64
N GLY A 137 3.41 1.92 -1.40
CA GLY A 137 3.93 1.39 -2.66
C GLY A 137 4.66 0.06 -2.47
N TYR A 138 5.51 -0.05 -1.45
CA TYR A 138 6.19 -1.30 -1.10
C TYR A 138 5.21 -2.40 -0.69
N PHE A 139 4.19 -2.08 0.10
CA PHE A 139 3.19 -3.06 0.51
C PHE A 139 2.41 -3.64 -0.68
N ILE A 140 2.03 -2.79 -1.64
CA ILE A 140 1.38 -3.23 -2.89
C ILE A 140 2.31 -4.16 -3.69
N LEU A 141 3.60 -3.86 -3.78
CA LEU A 141 4.59 -4.73 -4.42
C LEU A 141 4.75 -6.05 -3.65
N GLY A 142 4.75 -6.01 -2.33
CA GLY A 142 4.82 -7.21 -1.48
C GLY A 142 3.62 -8.15 -1.69
N ILE A 143 2.40 -7.61 -1.80
CA ILE A 143 1.20 -8.39 -2.13
C ILE A 143 1.41 -9.14 -3.46
N ARG A 144 1.93 -8.45 -4.48
CA ARG A 144 2.22 -9.06 -5.79
C ARG A 144 3.33 -10.10 -5.70
N ALA A 145 4.38 -9.84 -4.94
CA ALA A 145 5.48 -10.78 -4.71
C ALA A 145 5.01 -12.09 -4.05
N ALA A 146 3.97 -12.03 -3.21
CA ALA A 146 3.30 -13.19 -2.63
C ALA A 146 2.36 -13.93 -3.61
N GLY A 147 2.30 -13.51 -4.89
CA GLY A 147 1.40 -14.10 -5.89
C GLY A 147 -0.08 -13.78 -5.65
N LEU A 148 -0.37 -12.74 -4.87
CA LEU A 148 -1.70 -12.19 -4.66
C LEU A 148 -1.93 -10.97 -5.55
N ALA A 149 -3.19 -10.64 -5.78
CA ALA A 149 -3.61 -9.43 -6.47
C ALA A 149 -3.95 -8.33 -5.46
N ALA A 150 -3.63 -7.09 -5.82
CA ALA A 150 -3.97 -5.90 -5.05
C ALA A 150 -4.99 -5.04 -5.81
N GLY A 151 -6.00 -4.56 -5.11
CA GLY A 151 -6.98 -3.59 -5.59
C GLY A 151 -6.91 -2.30 -4.77
N PRO A 152 -5.87 -1.45 -4.92
CA PRO A 152 -5.75 -0.20 -4.18
C PRO A 152 -6.80 0.84 -4.64
N MET A 153 -7.38 1.53 -3.67
CA MET A 153 -8.44 2.53 -3.85
C MET A 153 -8.21 3.72 -2.92
N ASN A 154 -8.43 4.93 -3.42
CA ASN A 154 -8.54 6.16 -2.62
C ASN A 154 -9.94 6.78 -2.69
N GLY A 155 -10.89 6.11 -3.35
CA GLY A 155 -12.28 6.53 -3.43
C GLY A 155 -13.07 6.06 -2.21
N PHE A 156 -12.92 6.75 -1.08
CA PHE A 156 -13.63 6.56 0.19
C PHE A 156 -13.69 7.87 0.98
N ASP A 157 -14.60 7.96 1.95
CA ASP A 157 -14.65 9.03 2.93
C ASP A 157 -13.55 8.82 3.99
N ALA A 158 -12.41 9.51 3.82
CA ALA A 158 -11.27 9.37 4.71
C ALA A 158 -11.61 9.79 6.15
N ALA A 159 -12.38 10.86 6.34
CA ALA A 159 -12.76 11.32 7.66
C ALA A 159 -13.68 10.34 8.38
N GLY A 160 -14.60 9.71 7.64
CA GLY A 160 -15.46 8.65 8.15
C GLY A 160 -14.66 7.41 8.56
N VAL A 161 -13.72 6.97 7.72
CA VAL A 161 -12.81 5.83 8.03
C VAL A 161 -11.94 6.16 9.24
N ASP A 162 -11.37 7.37 9.33
CA ASP A 162 -10.54 7.78 10.46
C ASP A 162 -11.34 7.74 11.77
N LYS A 163 -12.56 8.26 11.76
CA LYS A 163 -13.45 8.25 12.93
C LYS A 163 -13.86 6.84 13.37
N GLU A 164 -14.12 5.95 12.43
CA GLU A 164 -14.57 4.57 12.68
C GLU A 164 -13.45 3.65 13.15
N PHE A 165 -12.29 3.71 12.47
CA PHE A 165 -11.20 2.76 12.69
C PHE A 165 -10.03 3.31 13.53
N PHE A 166 -9.98 4.63 13.73
CA PHE A 166 -8.94 5.32 14.52
C PHE A 166 -9.55 6.41 15.42
N PRO A 167 -10.48 6.05 16.31
CA PRO A 167 -11.26 7.01 17.10
C PRO A 167 -10.40 7.91 18.00
N GLU A 168 -9.15 7.53 18.30
CA GLU A 168 -8.19 8.36 19.04
C GLU A 168 -7.66 9.54 18.23
N GLY A 169 -7.94 9.62 16.92
CA GLY A 169 -7.48 10.69 16.05
C GLY A 169 -5.96 10.69 15.78
N THR A 170 -5.28 9.57 16.04
CA THR A 170 -3.81 9.43 15.92
C THR A 170 -3.35 8.94 14.55
N HIS A 171 -4.27 8.62 13.67
CA HIS A 171 -3.97 8.06 12.34
C HIS A 171 -4.78 8.78 11.25
N SER A 172 -4.29 8.72 10.02
CA SER A 172 -4.99 9.24 8.84
C SER A 172 -4.99 8.18 7.74
N ALA A 173 -6.17 7.70 7.36
CA ALA A 173 -6.33 6.73 6.29
C ALA A 173 -5.89 7.30 4.94
N LEU A 174 -5.09 6.54 4.19
CA LEU A 174 -4.49 6.95 2.93
C LEU A 174 -5.03 6.15 1.74
N VAL A 175 -5.07 4.84 1.89
CA VAL A 175 -5.44 3.91 0.82
C VAL A 175 -6.17 2.71 1.44
N VAL A 176 -7.24 2.27 0.80
CA VAL A 176 -7.87 0.98 1.08
C VAL A 176 -7.43 0.00 0.00
N VAL A 177 -6.98 -1.19 0.38
CA VAL A 177 -6.48 -2.21 -0.56
C VAL A 177 -7.25 -3.51 -0.38
N ASN A 178 -7.95 -3.95 -1.41
CA ASN A 178 -8.48 -5.30 -1.48
C ASN A 178 -7.37 -6.28 -1.88
N ILE A 179 -7.30 -7.43 -1.22
CA ILE A 179 -6.20 -8.40 -1.34
C ILE A 179 -6.76 -9.80 -1.50
N GLY A 180 -6.27 -10.57 -2.47
CA GLY A 180 -6.67 -11.97 -2.68
C GLY A 180 -6.14 -12.53 -3.99
N LYS A 181 -6.53 -13.77 -4.32
CA LYS A 181 -6.31 -14.31 -5.66
C LYS A 181 -7.24 -13.61 -6.64
N PRO A 182 -6.76 -13.28 -7.87
CA PRO A 182 -7.61 -12.62 -8.85
C PRO A 182 -8.78 -13.53 -9.25
N GLY A 183 -9.98 -12.97 -9.28
CA GLY A 183 -11.19 -13.65 -9.74
C GLY A 183 -11.35 -13.61 -11.27
N PRO A 184 -12.44 -14.16 -11.79
CA PRO A 184 -12.82 -13.98 -13.18
C PRO A 184 -12.94 -12.48 -13.50
N ASP A 185 -12.48 -12.08 -14.68
CA ASP A 185 -12.56 -10.69 -15.15
C ASP A 185 -11.95 -9.66 -14.19
N ALA A 186 -10.90 -10.07 -13.44
CA ALA A 186 -10.24 -9.21 -12.47
C ALA A 186 -9.59 -7.96 -13.10
N TRP A 187 -9.32 -7.99 -14.40
CA TRP A 187 -8.48 -7.03 -15.07
C TRP A 187 -9.21 -6.22 -16.13
N TYR A 188 -9.15 -4.91 -16.01
CA TYR A 188 -9.46 -4.04 -17.14
C TYR A 188 -8.30 -3.99 -18.13
N PRO A 189 -8.56 -3.60 -19.40
CA PRO A 189 -7.49 -3.30 -20.35
C PRO A 189 -6.47 -2.33 -19.76
N ARG A 190 -5.20 -2.54 -20.08
CA ARG A 190 -4.15 -1.65 -19.59
C ARG A 190 -4.28 -0.26 -20.21
N SER A 191 -4.41 0.74 -19.37
CA SER A 191 -4.32 2.14 -19.80
C SER A 191 -2.90 2.49 -20.25
N PRO A 192 -2.72 3.41 -21.20
CA PRO A 192 -1.40 3.88 -21.62
C PRO A 192 -0.60 4.51 -20.46
N ARG A 193 0.68 4.64 -20.66
CA ARG A 193 1.60 5.36 -19.77
C ARG A 193 2.25 6.48 -20.55
N LEU A 194 2.68 7.50 -19.82
CA LEU A 194 3.52 8.56 -20.39
C LEU A 194 4.85 7.95 -20.84
N GLU A 195 5.41 8.49 -21.91
CA GLU A 195 6.70 8.08 -22.43
C GLU A 195 7.84 8.65 -21.58
N TYR A 196 9.04 8.07 -21.72
CA TYR A 196 10.20 8.46 -20.92
C TYR A 196 10.49 9.96 -20.97
N ASP A 197 10.47 10.55 -22.17
CA ASP A 197 10.80 11.97 -22.39
C ASP A 197 9.72 12.95 -21.87
N GLU A 198 8.52 12.44 -21.57
CA GLU A 198 7.46 13.24 -20.93
C GLU A 198 7.62 13.32 -19.41
N VAL A 199 8.38 12.41 -18.81
CA VAL A 199 8.51 12.26 -17.36
C VAL A 199 9.92 12.57 -16.85
N VAL A 200 10.95 12.31 -17.67
CA VAL A 200 12.35 12.42 -17.25
C VAL A 200 13.04 13.56 -17.99
N THR A 201 13.59 14.49 -17.23
CA THR A 201 14.41 15.59 -17.74
C THR A 201 15.82 15.48 -17.18
N THR A 202 16.82 15.63 -18.05
CA THR A 202 18.23 15.73 -17.65
C THR A 202 18.65 17.19 -17.64
N VAL A 203 19.28 17.64 -16.57
CA VAL A 203 19.80 18.99 -16.38
C VAL A 203 21.30 18.96 -16.12
#